data_9216fae5b340c4286e61b2c401531619
#
_entry.id   9216fae5b340c4286e61b2c401531619
#
_cell.length_a   1.000
_cell.length_b   1.000
_cell.length_c   1.000
_cell.angle_alpha   90.00
_cell.angle_beta   90.00
_cell.angle_gamma   90.00
#
_symmetry.space_group_name_H-M   'P 1'
#
loop_
_entity.id
_entity.type
_entity.pdbx_description
1 polymer ?
#
loop_
_entity_poly.entity_id
_entity_poly.type
_entity_poly.pdbx_seq_one_letter_code
_entity_poly.pdbx_strand_id
1 'polypeptide(L)'
;SKPSLFMNLKVLLQWTTIIPLLAWVLFFSGLIYDSSLFQIIASLLLILSVMSAVHHSEIIAEKVGEPYGTIILAISITVIEVSIIVSLMMSEGEAAASLARDTVYAATMLILNGIVGLCLLIGSLKHYEQNFSRPSVTIALVSLISIVVFTLVFPTFTESVAGSYYSVPQLIFASVACLVIYSTFLFAQTRRYRQYFLTIGKDENEEIAKPLPISNRMFSTSLLFLILCLGIVV
;
A
#
# COMPACT_ATOMS: atom_id res chain seq x y z
N SER A 1 1.97 23.44 -27.38
CA SER A 1 3.31 22.90 -27.16
C SER A 1 3.28 21.84 -26.04
N LYS A 2 3.23 20.56 -26.40
CA LYS A 2 3.22 19.44 -25.42
C LYS A 2 4.45 18.53 -25.60
N PRO A 3 5.70 19.01 -25.63
CA PRO A 3 6.85 18.11 -25.64
C PRO A 3 7.47 17.82 -24.27
N SER A 4 7.20 18.65 -23.25
CA SER A 4 7.89 18.53 -21.97
C SER A 4 7.38 17.38 -21.08
N LEU A 5 6.11 17.01 -21.18
CA LEU A 5 5.53 15.92 -20.38
C LEU A 5 6.03 14.54 -20.84
N PHE A 6 6.15 14.34 -22.16
CA PHE A 6 6.65 13.09 -22.74
C PHE A 6 8.15 12.86 -22.49
N MET A 7 8.93 13.92 -22.38
CA MET A 7 10.36 13.83 -22.10
C MET A 7 10.60 13.47 -20.61
N ASN A 8 9.80 14.03 -19.70
CA ASN A 8 9.85 13.68 -18.29
C ASN A 8 9.37 12.24 -18.02
N LEU A 9 8.36 11.74 -18.75
CA LEU A 9 7.93 10.35 -18.63
C LEU A 9 9.02 9.36 -19.08
N LYS A 10 9.79 9.65 -20.14
CA LYS A 10 10.90 8.80 -20.56
C LYS A 10 12.02 8.72 -19.51
N VAL A 11 12.34 9.83 -18.87
CA VAL A 11 13.38 9.87 -17.83
C VAL A 11 12.91 9.15 -16.55
N LEU A 12 11.66 9.34 -16.13
CA LEU A 12 11.08 8.63 -15.00
C LEU A 12 10.98 7.11 -15.25
N LEU A 13 10.64 6.70 -16.47
CA LEU A 13 10.59 5.29 -16.84
C LEU A 13 11.98 4.63 -16.79
N GLN A 14 13.04 5.35 -17.10
CA GLN A 14 14.40 4.81 -17.08
C GLN A 14 14.91 4.46 -15.69
N TRP A 15 14.72 5.31 -14.68
CA TRP A 15 15.20 4.99 -13.32
C TRP A 15 14.35 3.91 -12.64
N THR A 16 13.04 3.90 -12.86
CA THR A 16 12.13 2.89 -12.30
C THR A 16 12.35 1.48 -12.88
N THR A 17 13.00 1.36 -14.05
CA THR A 17 13.36 0.07 -14.62
C THR A 17 14.78 -0.35 -14.27
N ILE A 18 15.72 0.58 -14.20
CA ILE A 18 17.14 0.29 -13.94
C ILE A 18 17.36 -0.12 -12.48
N ILE A 19 16.71 0.54 -11.53
CA ILE A 19 16.92 0.30 -10.10
C ILE A 19 16.57 -1.13 -9.68
N PRO A 20 15.40 -1.70 -10.01
CA PRO A 20 15.10 -3.08 -9.68
C PRO A 20 16.07 -4.07 -10.32
N LEU A 21 16.52 -3.80 -11.56
CA LEU A 21 17.53 -4.66 -12.21
C LEU A 21 18.88 -4.61 -11.50
N LEU A 22 19.32 -3.42 -11.07
CA LEU A 22 20.54 -3.28 -10.25
C LEU A 22 20.41 -3.99 -8.91
N ALA A 23 19.25 -3.91 -8.27
CA ALA A 23 18.97 -4.61 -7.02
C ALA A 23 19.08 -6.14 -7.21
N TRP A 24 18.51 -6.68 -8.29
CA TRP A 24 18.65 -8.10 -8.62
C TRP A 24 20.10 -8.50 -8.92
N VAL A 25 20.84 -7.69 -9.68
CA VAL A 25 22.27 -7.95 -9.95
C VAL A 25 23.08 -7.95 -8.66
N LEU A 26 22.85 -7.00 -7.76
CA LEU A 26 23.52 -6.95 -6.47
C LEU A 26 23.17 -8.17 -5.60
N PHE A 27 21.90 -8.57 -5.59
CA PHE A 27 21.44 -9.74 -4.86
C PHE A 27 22.13 -11.03 -5.35
N PHE A 28 22.13 -11.27 -6.66
CA PHE A 28 22.76 -12.47 -7.23
C PHE A 28 24.28 -12.45 -7.21
N SER A 29 24.91 -11.29 -7.11
CA SER A 29 26.38 -11.19 -7.02
C SER A 29 26.92 -11.66 -5.66
N GLY A 30 26.10 -11.74 -4.62
CA GLY A 30 26.52 -12.09 -3.27
C GLY A 30 27.35 -11.04 -2.54
N LEU A 31 27.65 -9.90 -3.19
CA LEU A 31 28.50 -8.83 -2.64
C LEU A 31 27.91 -8.20 -1.36
N ILE A 32 26.62 -8.38 -1.12
CA ILE A 32 25.93 -7.88 0.08
C ILE A 32 26.57 -8.41 1.37
N TYR A 33 27.16 -9.61 1.32
CA TYR A 33 27.78 -10.25 2.47
C TYR A 33 29.24 -9.83 2.69
N ASP A 34 29.88 -9.14 1.72
CA ASP A 34 31.31 -8.84 1.75
C ASP A 34 31.65 -7.59 2.57
N SER A 35 30.77 -6.59 2.60
CA SER A 35 31.03 -5.35 3.37
C SER A 35 29.78 -4.55 3.71
N SER A 36 29.88 -3.76 4.81
CA SER A 36 28.83 -2.84 5.26
C SER A 36 28.43 -1.82 4.17
N LEU A 37 29.37 -1.44 3.30
CA LEU A 37 29.07 -0.52 2.19
C LEU A 37 28.04 -1.12 1.22
N PHE A 38 28.19 -2.39 0.83
CA PHE A 38 27.22 -3.05 -0.03
C PHE A 38 25.88 -3.26 0.64
N GLN A 39 25.84 -3.44 1.95
CA GLN A 39 24.57 -3.51 2.72
C GLN A 39 23.83 -2.16 2.70
N ILE A 40 24.53 -1.04 2.83
CA ILE A 40 23.94 0.30 2.72
C ILE A 40 23.39 0.52 1.29
N ILE A 41 24.17 0.15 0.26
CA ILE A 41 23.73 0.26 -1.13
C ILE A 41 22.50 -0.62 -1.38
N ALA A 42 22.50 -1.85 -0.87
CA ALA A 42 21.35 -2.76 -1.00
C ALA A 42 20.09 -2.17 -0.34
N SER A 43 20.22 -1.59 0.85
CA SER A 43 19.10 -0.94 1.55
C SER A 43 18.54 0.25 0.76
N LEU A 44 19.40 1.07 0.17
CA LEU A 44 18.97 2.17 -0.70
C LEU A 44 18.28 1.66 -1.96
N LEU A 45 18.84 0.63 -2.61
CA LEU A 45 18.24 0.01 -3.79
C LEU A 45 16.89 -0.63 -3.46
N LEU A 46 16.72 -1.23 -2.27
CA LEU A 46 15.46 -1.77 -1.80
C LEU A 46 14.39 -0.67 -1.69
N ILE A 47 14.70 0.43 -1.00
CA ILE A 47 13.79 1.57 -0.86
C ILE A 47 13.37 2.11 -2.24
N LEU A 48 14.33 2.30 -3.12
CA LEU A 48 14.07 2.78 -4.48
C LEU A 48 13.27 1.76 -5.32
N SER A 49 13.46 0.46 -5.10
CA SER A 49 12.67 -0.60 -5.74
C SER A 49 11.22 -0.60 -5.26
N VAL A 50 10.97 -0.33 -3.98
CA VAL A 50 9.60 -0.13 -3.45
C VAL A 50 8.94 1.08 -4.12
N MET A 51 9.64 2.21 -4.24
CA MET A 51 9.12 3.39 -4.95
C MET A 51 8.84 3.08 -6.43
N SER A 52 9.70 2.28 -7.07
CA SER A 52 9.47 1.82 -8.44
C SER A 52 8.23 0.91 -8.53
N ALA A 53 8.02 0.01 -7.58
CA ALA A 53 6.83 -0.85 -7.53
C ALA A 53 5.54 -0.01 -7.43
N VAL A 54 5.52 0.99 -6.56
CA VAL A 54 4.38 1.92 -6.44
C VAL A 54 4.12 2.64 -7.77
N HIS A 55 5.15 3.19 -8.40
CA HIS A 55 5.03 3.87 -9.69
C HIS A 55 4.45 2.96 -10.80
N HIS A 56 4.93 1.72 -10.90
CA HIS A 56 4.38 0.76 -11.87
C HIS A 56 2.94 0.35 -11.55
N SER A 57 2.58 0.25 -10.27
CA SER A 57 1.20 -0.02 -9.88
C SER A 57 0.26 1.14 -10.18
N GLU A 58 0.73 2.40 -10.08
CA GLU A 58 -0.01 3.59 -10.51
C GLU A 58 -0.31 3.58 -12.01
N ILE A 59 0.68 3.26 -12.85
CA ILE A 59 0.48 3.14 -14.31
C ILE A 59 -0.58 2.08 -14.65
N ILE A 60 -0.55 0.94 -13.94
CA ILE A 60 -1.54 -0.12 -14.11
C ILE A 60 -2.92 0.37 -13.67
N ALA A 61 -3.00 1.04 -12.53
CA ALA A 61 -4.23 1.59 -11.97
C ALA A 61 -4.86 2.63 -12.91
N GLU A 62 -4.06 3.56 -13.45
CA GLU A 62 -4.51 4.58 -14.40
C GLU A 62 -5.07 3.97 -15.69
N LYS A 63 -4.46 2.89 -16.20
CA LYS A 63 -4.96 2.21 -17.39
C LYS A 63 -6.29 1.52 -17.17
N VAL A 64 -6.47 0.92 -16.01
CA VAL A 64 -7.71 0.23 -15.65
C VAL A 64 -8.83 1.24 -15.35
N GLY A 65 -8.43 2.42 -14.84
CA GLY A 65 -9.35 3.49 -14.51
C GLY A 65 -10.12 3.27 -13.22
N GLU A 66 -10.78 4.32 -12.74
CA GLU A 66 -11.60 4.25 -11.53
C GLU A 66 -12.92 3.48 -11.79
N PRO A 67 -13.36 2.66 -10.85
CA PRO A 67 -12.88 2.50 -9.47
C PRO A 67 -11.86 1.36 -9.28
N TYR A 68 -11.58 0.59 -10.31
CA TYR A 68 -10.74 -0.61 -10.20
C TYR A 68 -9.25 -0.28 -10.06
N GLY A 69 -8.81 0.87 -10.57
CA GLY A 69 -7.45 1.35 -10.46
C GLY A 69 -7.03 1.53 -9.00
N THR A 70 -7.89 2.15 -8.18
CA THR A 70 -7.64 2.36 -6.75
C THR A 70 -7.53 1.04 -5.98
N ILE A 71 -8.31 0.03 -6.37
CA ILE A 71 -8.23 -1.33 -5.77
C ILE A 71 -6.90 -1.99 -6.12
N ILE A 72 -6.47 -1.91 -7.39
CA ILE A 72 -5.19 -2.49 -7.83
C ILE A 72 -4.03 -1.85 -7.08
N LEU A 73 -4.05 -0.53 -6.96
CA LEU A 73 -3.02 0.21 -6.23
C LEU A 73 -2.99 -0.22 -4.75
N ALA A 74 -4.15 -0.26 -4.09
CA ALA A 74 -4.26 -0.68 -2.69
C ALA A 74 -3.74 -2.12 -2.48
N ILE A 75 -4.12 -3.06 -3.33
CA ILE A 75 -3.66 -4.45 -3.26
C ILE A 75 -2.15 -4.52 -3.47
N SER A 76 -1.59 -3.79 -4.44
CA SER A 76 -0.15 -3.77 -4.72
C SER A 76 0.65 -3.29 -3.52
N ILE A 77 0.22 -2.19 -2.88
CA ILE A 77 0.86 -1.66 -1.68
C ILE A 77 0.75 -2.66 -0.52
N THR A 78 -0.43 -3.24 -0.30
CA THR A 78 -0.63 -4.26 0.75
C THR A 78 0.27 -5.47 0.54
N VAL A 79 0.44 -5.94 -0.69
CA VAL A 79 1.36 -7.05 -0.99
C VAL A 79 2.80 -6.68 -0.66
N ILE A 80 3.25 -5.46 -0.98
CA ILE A 80 4.59 -4.98 -0.61
C ILE A 80 4.77 -4.97 0.92
N GLU A 81 3.82 -4.40 1.65
CA GLU A 81 3.88 -4.32 3.12
C GLU A 81 3.92 -5.70 3.78
N VAL A 82 3.00 -6.59 3.38
CA VAL A 82 2.94 -7.96 3.90
C VAL A 82 4.22 -8.73 3.57
N SER A 83 4.75 -8.58 2.36
CA SER A 83 5.99 -9.24 1.95
C SER A 83 7.18 -8.84 2.81
N ILE A 84 7.34 -7.55 3.12
CA ILE A 84 8.40 -7.06 4.01
C ILE A 84 8.25 -7.67 5.41
N ILE A 85 7.04 -7.65 5.97
CA ILE A 85 6.79 -8.20 7.32
C ILE A 85 7.10 -9.71 7.35
N VAL A 86 6.61 -10.47 6.37
CA VAL A 86 6.85 -11.93 6.28
C VAL A 86 8.34 -12.22 6.12
N SER A 87 9.04 -11.49 5.27
CA SER A 87 10.48 -11.64 5.06
C SER A 87 11.27 -11.42 6.36
N LEU A 88 10.95 -10.36 7.12
CA LEU A 88 11.57 -10.08 8.41
C LEU A 88 11.25 -11.16 9.45
N MET A 89 10.00 -11.63 9.52
CA MET A 89 9.62 -12.71 10.45
C MET A 89 10.34 -14.03 10.12
N MET A 90 10.55 -14.34 8.84
CA MET A 90 11.28 -15.53 8.43
C MET A 90 12.78 -15.43 8.75
N SER A 91 13.36 -14.24 8.69
CA SER A 91 14.79 -14.02 8.95
C SER A 91 15.13 -14.03 10.45
N GLU A 92 14.26 -13.49 11.30
CA GLU A 92 14.52 -13.33 12.75
C GLU A 92 13.85 -14.41 13.61
N GLY A 93 12.98 -15.22 13.05
CA GLY A 93 12.33 -16.36 13.73
C GLY A 93 11.49 -15.92 14.95
N GLU A 94 11.68 -16.60 16.11
CA GLU A 94 10.91 -16.35 17.32
C GLU A 94 11.04 -14.91 17.87
N ALA A 95 12.17 -14.25 17.64
CA ALA A 95 12.39 -12.87 18.06
C ALA A 95 11.43 -11.90 17.34
N ALA A 96 10.97 -12.23 16.16
CA ALA A 96 10.03 -11.44 15.38
C ALA A 96 8.55 -11.88 15.51
N ALA A 97 8.23 -12.73 16.48
CA ALA A 97 6.86 -13.27 16.63
C ALA A 97 5.79 -12.19 16.83
N SER A 98 6.13 -11.06 17.48
CA SER A 98 5.21 -9.92 17.66
C SER A 98 5.24 -8.92 16.52
N LEU A 99 6.20 -9.01 15.58
CA LEU A 99 6.50 -7.98 14.58
C LEU A 99 5.29 -7.61 13.73
N ALA A 100 4.52 -8.59 13.27
CA ALA A 100 3.33 -8.32 12.46
C ALA A 100 2.29 -7.49 13.25
N ARG A 101 2.03 -7.84 14.51
CA ARG A 101 1.10 -7.12 15.38
C ARG A 101 1.60 -5.70 15.65
N ASP A 102 2.86 -5.57 16.02
CA ASP A 102 3.45 -4.29 16.41
C ASP A 102 3.55 -3.35 15.20
N THR A 103 3.83 -3.89 14.01
CA THR A 103 3.84 -3.12 12.76
C THR A 103 2.44 -2.60 12.39
N VAL A 104 1.40 -3.45 12.50
CA VAL A 104 0.01 -3.02 12.25
C VAL A 104 -0.42 -1.96 13.26
N TYR A 105 -0.01 -2.10 14.53
CA TYR A 105 -0.28 -1.10 15.56
C TYR A 105 0.38 0.24 15.22
N ALA A 106 1.67 0.22 14.92
CA ALA A 106 2.43 1.40 14.53
C ALA A 106 1.87 2.06 13.27
N ALA A 107 1.55 1.29 12.24
CA ALA A 107 0.94 1.79 11.00
C ALA A 107 -0.41 2.48 11.27
N THR A 108 -1.27 1.87 12.08
CA THR A 108 -2.56 2.45 12.45
C THR A 108 -2.39 3.78 13.17
N MET A 109 -1.47 3.85 14.14
CA MET A 109 -1.15 5.09 14.85
C MET A 109 -0.57 6.16 13.93
N LEU A 110 0.37 5.79 13.05
CA LEU A 110 1.00 6.70 12.10
C LEU A 110 0.00 7.28 11.11
N ILE A 111 -0.90 6.46 10.58
CA ILE A 111 -1.91 6.89 9.61
C ILE A 111 -2.91 7.83 10.30
N LEU A 112 -3.49 7.43 11.43
CA LEU A 112 -4.55 8.21 12.07
C LEU A 112 -4.06 9.49 12.71
N ASN A 113 -2.89 9.49 13.34
CA ASN A 113 -2.37 10.69 14.02
C ASN A 113 -1.38 11.45 13.14
N GLY A 114 -0.45 10.76 12.48
CA GLY A 114 0.58 11.39 11.67
C GLY A 114 0.02 11.92 10.35
N ILE A 115 -0.43 11.03 9.48
CA ILE A 115 -0.81 11.39 8.11
C ILE A 115 -2.08 12.23 8.09
N VAL A 116 -3.14 11.80 8.78
CA VAL A 116 -4.40 12.56 8.83
C VAL A 116 -4.18 13.90 9.53
N GLY A 117 -3.42 13.91 10.65
CA GLY A 117 -3.08 15.15 11.36
C GLY A 117 -2.30 16.13 10.48
N LEU A 118 -1.30 15.63 9.74
CA LEU A 118 -0.52 16.44 8.82
C LEU A 118 -1.37 16.99 7.65
N CYS A 119 -2.24 16.17 7.09
CA CYS A 119 -3.17 16.61 6.04
C CYS A 119 -4.10 17.72 6.54
N LEU A 120 -4.65 17.57 7.75
CA LEU A 120 -5.50 18.59 8.36
C LEU A 120 -4.72 19.87 8.63
N LEU A 121 -3.48 19.76 9.14
CA LEU A 121 -2.63 20.92 9.42
C LEU A 121 -2.31 21.70 8.15
N ILE A 122 -1.78 21.01 7.12
CA ILE A 122 -1.41 21.64 5.85
C ILE A 122 -2.65 22.24 5.17
N GLY A 123 -3.75 21.50 5.18
CA GLY A 123 -4.99 21.97 4.57
C GLY A 123 -5.57 23.20 5.28
N SER A 124 -5.58 23.24 6.62
CA SER A 124 -6.06 24.39 7.37
C SER A 124 -5.14 25.61 7.22
N LEU A 125 -3.84 25.42 7.12
CA LEU A 125 -2.90 26.50 6.83
C LEU A 125 -3.11 27.11 5.43
N LYS A 126 -3.52 26.29 4.46
CA LYS A 126 -3.72 26.73 3.07
C LYS A 126 -5.12 27.25 2.79
N HIS A 127 -6.16 26.66 3.40
CA HIS A 127 -7.57 26.91 3.06
C HIS A 127 -8.41 27.39 4.26
N TYR A 128 -7.81 27.53 5.46
CA TYR A 128 -8.43 27.92 6.73
C TYR A 128 -9.50 26.94 7.24
N GLU A 129 -10.34 26.41 6.37
CA GLU A 129 -11.37 25.42 6.68
C GLU A 129 -11.20 24.16 5.82
N GLN A 130 -11.52 23.02 6.41
CA GLN A 130 -11.50 21.73 5.72
C GLN A 130 -12.88 21.09 5.77
N ASN A 131 -13.38 20.71 4.59
CA ASN A 131 -14.63 20.00 4.45
C ASN A 131 -14.36 18.50 4.17
N PHE A 132 -15.07 17.64 4.87
CA PHE A 132 -15.01 16.19 4.65
C PHE A 132 -16.40 15.57 4.58
N SER A 133 -16.53 14.50 3.83
CA SER A 133 -17.76 13.74 3.72
C SER A 133 -17.98 12.89 4.96
N ARG A 134 -18.91 13.26 5.82
CA ARG A 134 -19.24 12.49 7.03
C ARG A 134 -19.58 11.03 6.72
N PRO A 135 -20.40 10.68 5.70
CA PRO A 135 -20.71 9.30 5.39
C PRO A 135 -19.46 8.48 5.03
N SER A 136 -18.55 9.03 4.22
CA SER A 136 -17.31 8.36 3.82
C SER A 136 -16.41 8.07 5.01
N VAL A 137 -16.20 9.08 5.86
CA VAL A 137 -15.37 8.94 7.07
C VAL A 137 -16.00 7.93 8.03
N THR A 138 -17.32 7.95 8.22
CA THR A 138 -18.00 6.99 9.11
C THR A 138 -17.82 5.55 8.60
N ILE A 139 -18.04 5.29 7.31
CA ILE A 139 -17.88 3.95 6.73
C ILE A 139 -16.43 3.47 6.89
N ALA A 140 -15.45 4.33 6.60
CA ALA A 140 -14.04 3.99 6.74
C ALA A 140 -13.65 3.71 8.19
N LEU A 141 -14.05 4.56 9.13
CA LEU A 141 -13.72 4.39 10.56
C LEU A 141 -14.40 3.17 11.17
N VAL A 142 -15.65 2.90 10.87
CA VAL A 142 -16.36 1.71 11.39
C VAL A 142 -15.66 0.44 10.90
N SER A 143 -15.28 0.39 9.63
CA SER A 143 -14.56 -0.76 9.08
C SER A 143 -13.18 -0.91 9.71
N LEU A 144 -12.44 0.19 9.86
CA LEU A 144 -11.11 0.19 10.49
C LEU A 144 -11.18 -0.24 11.96
N ILE A 145 -12.09 0.34 12.74
CA ILE A 145 -12.26 0.00 14.16
C ILE A 145 -12.61 -1.48 14.32
N SER A 146 -13.51 -1.99 13.47
CA SER A 146 -13.88 -3.41 13.51
C SER A 146 -12.66 -4.31 13.27
N ILE A 147 -11.84 -4.02 12.26
CA ILE A 147 -10.63 -4.80 11.96
C ILE A 147 -9.62 -4.67 13.10
N VAL A 148 -9.37 -3.47 13.61
CA VAL A 148 -8.44 -3.21 14.72
C VAL A 148 -8.86 -3.95 15.98
N VAL A 149 -10.15 -3.95 16.31
CA VAL A 149 -10.68 -4.68 17.47
C VAL A 149 -10.44 -6.18 17.30
N PHE A 150 -10.73 -6.76 16.14
CA PHE A 150 -10.48 -8.17 15.88
C PHE A 150 -9.01 -8.55 15.94
N THR A 151 -8.12 -7.69 15.42
CA THR A 151 -6.70 -8.03 15.28
C THR A 151 -5.84 -7.66 16.46
N LEU A 152 -6.14 -6.56 17.15
CA LEU A 152 -5.28 -6.01 18.20
C LEU A 152 -5.88 -6.07 19.60
N VAL A 153 -7.22 -5.98 19.72
CA VAL A 153 -7.88 -5.92 21.03
C VAL A 153 -8.31 -7.32 21.50
N PHE A 154 -9.03 -8.07 20.69
CA PHE A 154 -9.55 -9.39 21.09
C PHE A 154 -8.48 -10.39 21.51
N PRO A 155 -7.28 -10.46 20.91
CA PRO A 155 -6.24 -11.38 21.39
C PRO A 155 -5.89 -11.21 22.87
N THR A 156 -5.99 -9.97 23.39
CA THR A 156 -5.68 -9.68 24.79
C THR A 156 -6.68 -10.28 25.78
N PHE A 157 -7.88 -10.63 25.32
CA PHE A 157 -8.95 -11.23 26.12
C PHE A 157 -9.10 -12.73 25.88
N THR A 158 -8.25 -13.35 25.04
CA THR A 158 -8.27 -14.79 24.80
C THR A 158 -7.35 -15.51 25.79
N GLU A 159 -7.84 -16.61 26.37
CA GLU A 159 -7.11 -17.43 27.34
C GLU A 159 -6.60 -18.75 26.75
N SER A 160 -6.89 -18.99 25.47
CA SER A 160 -6.56 -20.26 24.80
C SER A 160 -5.05 -20.49 24.60
N VAL A 161 -4.28 -19.40 24.52
CA VAL A 161 -2.81 -19.42 24.39
C VAL A 161 -2.25 -18.34 25.31
N ALA A 162 -1.19 -18.65 26.03
CA ALA A 162 -0.52 -17.68 26.90
C ALA A 162 0.09 -16.54 26.06
N GLY A 163 0.00 -15.30 26.56
CA GLY A 163 0.69 -14.15 25.96
C GLY A 163 -0.14 -13.31 25.01
N SER A 164 -1.46 -13.30 25.13
CA SER A 164 -2.35 -12.45 24.30
C SER A 164 -2.30 -12.77 22.81
N TYR A 165 -2.25 -14.05 22.48
CA TYR A 165 -2.25 -14.57 21.12
C TYR A 165 -3.50 -15.41 20.84
N TYR A 166 -3.92 -15.39 19.58
CA TYR A 166 -4.95 -16.30 19.12
C TYR A 166 -4.42 -17.74 18.98
N SER A 167 -5.25 -18.72 19.33
CA SER A 167 -5.06 -20.09 18.86
C SER A 167 -5.26 -20.17 17.33
N VAL A 168 -4.72 -21.19 16.68
CA VAL A 168 -4.82 -21.33 15.21
C VAL A 168 -6.27 -21.24 14.70
N PRO A 169 -7.28 -21.91 15.32
CA PRO A 169 -8.67 -21.76 14.88
C PRO A 169 -9.23 -20.35 15.04
N GLN A 170 -8.87 -19.66 16.13
CA GLN A 170 -9.28 -18.28 16.39
C GLN A 170 -8.63 -17.33 15.38
N LEU A 171 -7.35 -17.54 15.04
CA LEU A 171 -6.64 -16.75 14.04
C LEU A 171 -7.28 -16.89 12.65
N ILE A 172 -7.64 -18.12 12.26
CA ILE A 172 -8.35 -18.37 10.99
C ILE A 172 -9.69 -17.64 10.97
N PHE A 173 -10.47 -17.74 12.05
CA PHE A 173 -11.76 -17.05 12.17
C PHE A 173 -11.58 -15.53 12.06
N ALA A 174 -10.67 -14.96 12.82
CA ALA A 174 -10.40 -13.52 12.81
C ALA A 174 -9.92 -13.04 11.44
N SER A 175 -9.05 -13.81 10.79
CA SER A 175 -8.57 -13.50 9.43
C SER A 175 -9.70 -13.49 8.41
N VAL A 176 -10.58 -14.49 8.42
CA VAL A 176 -11.74 -14.54 7.52
C VAL A 176 -12.70 -13.39 7.81
N ALA A 177 -12.98 -13.10 9.09
CA ALA A 177 -13.84 -11.99 9.49
C ALA A 177 -13.29 -10.63 9.00
N CYS A 178 -11.99 -10.37 9.20
CA CYS A 178 -11.33 -9.17 8.72
C CYS A 178 -11.38 -9.05 7.19
N LEU A 179 -11.19 -10.16 6.48
CA LEU A 179 -11.24 -10.20 5.02
C LEU A 179 -12.64 -9.91 4.48
N VAL A 180 -13.69 -10.39 5.16
CA VAL A 180 -15.09 -10.08 4.84
C VAL A 180 -15.39 -8.61 5.10
N ILE A 181 -14.96 -8.05 6.25
CA ILE A 181 -15.14 -6.63 6.58
C ILE A 181 -14.45 -5.75 5.54
N TYR A 182 -13.19 -6.05 5.21
CA TYR A 182 -12.43 -5.30 4.23
C TYR A 182 -13.04 -5.39 2.81
N SER A 183 -13.46 -6.57 2.39
CA SER A 183 -14.13 -6.77 1.09
C SER A 183 -15.45 -6.00 1.01
N THR A 184 -16.22 -5.98 2.12
CA THR A 184 -17.46 -5.20 2.22
C THR A 184 -17.19 -3.71 2.14
N PHE A 185 -16.13 -3.22 2.79
CA PHE A 185 -15.69 -1.83 2.70
C PHE A 185 -15.31 -1.47 1.26
N LEU A 186 -14.48 -2.29 0.59
CA LEU A 186 -14.10 -2.06 -0.81
C LEU A 186 -15.33 -2.05 -1.74
N PHE A 187 -16.28 -2.94 -1.53
CA PHE A 187 -17.51 -2.97 -2.29
C PHE A 187 -18.37 -1.71 -2.06
N ALA A 188 -18.47 -1.27 -0.80
CA ALA A 188 -19.19 -0.05 -0.44
C ALA A 188 -18.54 1.18 -1.08
N GLN A 189 -17.23 1.31 -0.98
CA GLN A 189 -16.44 2.41 -1.56
C GLN A 189 -16.54 2.44 -3.10
N THR A 190 -16.49 1.29 -3.74
CA THR A 190 -16.33 1.17 -5.19
C THR A 190 -17.66 1.26 -5.93
N ARG A 191 -18.75 0.70 -5.35
CA ARG A 191 -20.04 0.59 -6.04
C ARG A 191 -21.17 1.32 -5.34
N ARG A 192 -21.47 0.95 -4.08
CA ARG A 192 -22.71 1.38 -3.43
C ARG A 192 -22.70 2.84 -3.01
N TYR A 193 -21.59 3.32 -2.49
CA TYR A 193 -21.42 4.67 -1.95
C TYR A 193 -20.33 5.45 -2.67
N ARG A 194 -20.03 5.11 -3.92
CA ARG A 194 -18.97 5.72 -4.71
C ARG A 194 -19.01 7.25 -4.69
N GLN A 195 -20.19 7.84 -4.84
CA GLN A 195 -20.35 9.29 -4.87
C GLN A 195 -19.90 10.01 -3.58
N TYR A 196 -19.89 9.32 -2.43
CA TYR A 196 -19.41 9.90 -1.18
C TYR A 196 -17.87 9.89 -1.08
N PHE A 197 -17.20 9.07 -1.87
CA PHE A 197 -15.75 8.96 -1.93
C PHE A 197 -15.12 9.76 -3.08
N LEU A 198 -15.92 10.31 -3.98
CA LEU A 198 -15.45 11.23 -5.00
C LEU A 198 -15.15 12.60 -4.37
N THR A 199 -14.12 13.26 -4.85
CA THR A 199 -13.69 14.57 -4.33
C THR A 199 -14.83 15.59 -4.42
N ILE A 200 -15.17 16.20 -3.29
CA ILE A 200 -16.14 17.32 -3.24
C ILE A 200 -15.53 18.50 -4.02
N GLY A 201 -16.14 18.89 -5.15
CA GLY A 201 -15.69 20.02 -5.97
C GLY A 201 -15.35 19.72 -7.42
N LYS A 202 -15.45 18.45 -7.86
CA LYS A 202 -15.56 18.17 -9.29
C LYS A 202 -17.03 18.27 -9.67
N ASP A 203 -17.35 19.24 -10.54
CA ASP A 203 -18.67 19.37 -11.14
C ASP A 203 -19.10 18.02 -11.72
N GLU A 204 -20.39 17.69 -11.57
CA GLU A 204 -20.99 16.44 -12.08
C GLU A 204 -20.76 16.22 -13.60
N ASN A 205 -20.22 17.21 -14.29
CA ASN A 205 -19.89 17.22 -15.72
C ASN A 205 -18.39 16.97 -16.01
N GLU A 206 -17.50 16.94 -15.01
CA GLU A 206 -16.19 16.39 -15.26
C GLU A 206 -16.32 14.86 -15.35
N GLU A 207 -16.35 14.41 -16.60
CA GLU A 207 -16.32 13.01 -17.02
C GLU A 207 -15.43 12.22 -16.06
N ILE A 208 -16.00 11.14 -15.50
CA ILE A 208 -15.25 10.04 -14.87
C ILE A 208 -13.91 9.96 -15.56
N ALA A 209 -12.82 10.14 -14.85
CA ALA A 209 -11.49 10.17 -15.43
C ALA A 209 -11.36 8.97 -16.38
N LYS A 210 -11.50 9.23 -17.68
CA LYS A 210 -11.40 8.20 -18.71
C LYS A 210 -10.03 7.57 -18.55
N PRO A 211 -9.91 6.25 -18.62
CA PRO A 211 -8.63 5.58 -18.60
C PRO A 211 -7.69 6.30 -19.56
N LEU A 212 -6.52 6.71 -19.07
CA LEU A 212 -5.53 7.32 -19.94
C LEU A 212 -5.21 6.33 -21.09
N PRO A 213 -4.97 6.79 -22.30
CA PRO A 213 -4.63 5.93 -23.44
C PRO A 213 -3.22 5.35 -23.28
N ILE A 214 -3.03 4.56 -22.24
CA ILE A 214 -1.77 3.87 -21.96
C ILE A 214 -1.65 2.70 -22.93
N SER A 215 -0.52 2.66 -23.64
CA SER A 215 -0.22 1.60 -24.60
C SER A 215 -0.20 0.23 -23.92
N ASN A 216 -0.67 -0.82 -24.62
CA ASN A 216 -0.60 -2.20 -24.12
C ASN A 216 0.84 -2.64 -23.80
N ARG A 217 1.83 -2.11 -24.51
CA ARG A 217 3.26 -2.36 -24.21
C ARG A 217 3.66 -1.77 -22.87
N MET A 218 3.26 -0.53 -22.58
CA MET A 218 3.55 0.14 -21.32
C MET A 218 2.89 -0.58 -20.13
N PHE A 219 1.68 -1.07 -20.31
CA PHE A 219 0.99 -1.89 -19.33
C PHE A 219 1.74 -3.20 -19.05
N SER A 220 2.09 -3.96 -20.09
CA SER A 220 2.81 -5.22 -19.93
C SER A 220 4.19 -5.04 -19.32
N THR A 221 4.92 -3.97 -19.70
CA THR A 221 6.21 -3.65 -19.08
C THR A 221 6.04 -3.24 -17.62
N SER A 222 5.06 -2.43 -17.28
CA SER A 222 4.79 -2.05 -15.88
C SER A 222 4.38 -3.24 -15.03
N LEU A 223 3.58 -4.16 -15.55
CA LEU A 223 3.21 -5.39 -14.86
C LEU A 223 4.44 -6.28 -14.59
N LEU A 224 5.31 -6.44 -15.58
CA LEU A 224 6.55 -7.22 -15.44
C LEU A 224 7.47 -6.59 -14.39
N PHE A 225 7.69 -5.27 -14.44
CA PHE A 225 8.53 -4.59 -13.47
C PHE A 225 7.93 -4.55 -12.07
N LEU A 226 6.60 -4.47 -11.94
CA LEU A 226 5.93 -4.61 -10.65
C LEU A 226 6.24 -5.98 -10.03
N ILE A 227 6.13 -7.06 -10.80
CA ILE A 227 6.45 -8.42 -10.33
C ILE A 227 7.94 -8.54 -9.96
N LEU A 228 8.83 -7.96 -10.77
CA LEU A 228 10.28 -7.95 -10.46
C LEU A 228 10.59 -7.17 -9.18
N CYS A 229 9.95 -6.02 -8.98
CA CYS A 229 10.10 -5.23 -7.76
C CYS A 229 9.57 -5.99 -6.54
N LEU A 230 8.41 -6.63 -6.65
CA LEU A 230 7.86 -7.45 -5.58
C LEU A 230 8.80 -8.61 -5.24
N GLY A 231 9.39 -9.26 -6.25
CA GLY A 231 10.33 -10.36 -6.03
C GLY A 231 11.63 -9.95 -5.33
N ILE A 232 12.09 -8.71 -5.44
CA ILE A 232 13.29 -8.23 -4.74
C ILE A 232 12.98 -7.79 -3.31
N VAL A 233 11.72 -7.44 -3.02
CA VAL A 233 11.27 -7.02 -1.68
C VAL A 233 11.01 -8.25 -0.78
N VAL A 234 10.62 -9.38 -1.37
CA VAL A 234 10.37 -10.67 -0.68
C VAL A 234 11.66 -11.46 -0.50
#